data_b2bff9aa1d9124faa6b317ee06914826
#
_entry.id   b2bff9aa1d9124faa6b317ee06914826
#
_cell.length_a   1.000
_cell.length_b   1.000
_cell.length_c   1.000
_cell.angle_alpha   90.00
_cell.angle_beta   90.00
_cell.angle_gamma   90.00
#
_symmetry.space_group_name_H-M   'P 1'
#
loop_
_entity.id
_entity.type
_entity.pdbx_description
1 polymer ?
#
loop_
_entity_poly.entity_id
_entity_poly.type
_entity_poly.pdbx_seq_one_letter_code
_entity_poly.pdbx_strand_id
1 'polypeptide(L)'
;MSLLIKDRCLRQVGDAPSLIGRADALLGACLGTRSVQFSTALVGSPWPVSDGVQLGELRRLSAIQNFFEICLNIFQEAIGTDGDGWVRNLLLNDAPASMREEYHRKLPTEAYTLPLFFRTDEAATGQIFEIQCPGSGWGDLILLSRLYAAHNEHVPVPDPIDAFVRDLQDCVPEAAQGVMHLLDASSNPRSMQLFLRETASQVRYWSMASDVSYGGCRFIRGHSAHGLVAENLFSRRLFWCAKGELKFDLPPLVLFDQKITLALPFHERTRDRFSDEIREILVHTSIAQEDGFFDENGQWRSFDTFSTLPLEERRYVFKYAGFDTSENWGSRGVRCGTDDDFRQELKRIRISIGRNRPWIIQPEISHMANVLVCNRNEIDQVKSEERYIKLSRFYGPSRYFGCKVMASSDSIVHGQSDTAVTIAGSY
;
A
#
# COMPACT_ATOMS: atom_id res chain seq x y z
N MET A 1 28.11 -14.74 7.67
CA MET A 1 27.27 -13.92 6.79
C MET A 1 27.29 -12.41 7.11
N SER A 2 27.22 -11.99 8.39
CA SER A 2 27.22 -10.55 8.76
C SER A 2 28.47 -9.74 8.41
N LEU A 3 29.68 -10.33 8.50
CA LEU A 3 30.95 -9.64 8.22
C LEU A 3 31.21 -9.37 6.74
N LEU A 4 30.80 -10.29 5.85
CA LEU A 4 30.94 -10.15 4.40
C LEU A 4 29.96 -9.07 3.83
N ILE A 5 28.80 -8.95 4.43
CA ILE A 5 27.82 -7.91 4.10
C ILE A 5 28.35 -6.53 4.54
N LYS A 6 28.96 -6.47 5.74
CA LYS A 6 29.53 -5.24 6.28
C LYS A 6 30.68 -4.70 5.43
N ASP A 7 31.57 -5.56 4.98
CA ASP A 7 32.76 -5.18 4.16
C ASP A 7 32.33 -4.77 2.72
N ARG A 8 31.28 -5.38 2.16
CA ARG A 8 30.75 -4.99 0.87
C ARG A 8 30.01 -3.65 0.92
N CYS A 9 29.20 -3.45 1.95
CA CYS A 9 28.53 -2.18 2.21
C CYS A 9 29.55 -1.03 2.41
N LEU A 10 30.65 -1.27 3.17
CA LEU A 10 31.67 -0.25 3.41
C LEU A 10 32.44 0.17 2.15
N ARG A 11 32.62 -0.73 1.17
CA ARG A 11 33.25 -0.36 -0.12
C ARG A 11 32.33 0.48 -1.01
N GLN A 12 31.01 0.29 -0.90
CA GLN A 12 30.01 1.07 -1.64
C GLN A 12 29.74 2.45 -1.03
N VAL A 13 30.10 2.63 0.24
CA VAL A 13 29.93 3.87 0.99
C VAL A 13 30.78 5.02 0.45
N GLY A 14 31.98 4.74 -0.08
CA GLY A 14 32.83 5.75 -0.71
C GLY A 14 32.15 6.52 -1.85
N ASP A 15 31.14 5.92 -2.49
CA ASP A 15 30.37 6.49 -3.61
C ASP A 15 28.98 7.07 -3.19
N ALA A 16 28.68 7.11 -1.91
CA ALA A 16 27.37 7.55 -1.42
C ALA A 16 26.94 8.96 -1.88
N PRO A 17 27.80 9.98 -1.88
CA PRO A 17 27.47 11.29 -2.44
C PRO A 17 27.11 11.20 -3.92
N SER A 18 27.79 10.34 -4.67
CA SER A 18 27.49 10.00 -6.06
C SER A 18 26.12 9.37 -6.23
N LEU A 19 25.65 8.55 -5.29
CA LEU A 19 24.34 7.91 -5.34
C LEU A 19 23.20 8.95 -5.27
N ILE A 20 23.26 9.91 -4.36
CA ILE A 20 22.28 11.00 -4.27
C ILE A 20 22.33 11.89 -5.52
N GLY A 21 23.50 12.25 -5.98
CA GLY A 21 23.71 13.02 -7.21
C GLY A 21 23.14 12.30 -8.44
N ARG A 22 23.30 11.00 -8.54
CA ARG A 22 22.72 10.15 -9.59
C ARG A 22 21.20 10.08 -9.48
N ALA A 23 20.64 9.99 -8.28
CA ALA A 23 19.19 10.02 -8.08
C ALA A 23 18.57 11.32 -8.56
N ASP A 24 19.21 12.46 -8.27
CA ASP A 24 18.78 13.77 -8.74
C ASP A 24 18.87 13.88 -10.26
N ALA A 25 19.97 13.43 -10.85
CA ALA A 25 20.17 13.45 -12.29
C ALA A 25 19.15 12.58 -13.02
N LEU A 26 18.91 11.37 -12.52
CA LEU A 26 17.88 10.46 -13.05
C LEU A 26 16.49 11.07 -12.96
N LEU A 27 16.10 11.56 -11.79
CA LEU A 27 14.81 12.19 -11.58
C LEU A 27 14.64 13.43 -12.47
N GLY A 28 15.66 14.26 -12.57
CA GLY A 28 15.69 15.42 -13.44
C GLY A 28 15.55 15.07 -14.92
N ALA A 29 16.27 14.05 -15.38
CA ALA A 29 16.16 13.55 -16.75
C ALA A 29 14.75 12.98 -17.03
N CYS A 30 14.21 12.19 -16.10
CA CYS A 30 12.88 11.60 -16.23
C CYS A 30 11.77 12.66 -16.23
N LEU A 31 11.87 13.72 -15.47
CA LEU A 31 10.87 14.81 -15.40
C LEU A 31 11.13 15.94 -16.38
N GLY A 32 12.27 15.94 -17.08
CA GLY A 32 12.64 16.99 -18.04
C GLY A 32 12.96 18.34 -17.38
N THR A 33 13.42 18.34 -16.14
CA THR A 33 13.79 19.54 -15.38
C THR A 33 15.10 19.33 -14.64
N ARG A 34 15.94 20.39 -14.58
CA ARG A 34 17.25 20.34 -13.88
C ARG A 34 17.15 20.66 -12.38
N SER A 35 15.99 21.09 -11.90
CA SER A 35 15.82 21.58 -10.54
C SER A 35 15.14 20.61 -9.58
N VAL A 36 14.90 19.37 -10.01
CA VAL A 36 14.25 18.36 -9.15
C VAL A 36 15.29 17.68 -8.30
N GLN A 37 15.03 17.64 -7.01
CA GLN A 37 15.84 16.93 -6.03
C GLN A 37 15.08 15.76 -5.47
N PHE A 38 15.76 14.62 -5.29
CA PHE A 38 15.23 13.48 -4.54
C PHE A 38 15.17 13.88 -3.07
N SER A 39 13.98 13.92 -2.49
CA SER A 39 13.73 14.52 -1.17
C SER A 39 14.00 13.59 0.00
N THR A 40 14.21 12.32 -0.28
CA THR A 40 14.33 11.26 0.74
C THR A 40 15.79 10.83 0.86
N ALA A 41 16.25 10.50 2.05
CA ALA A 41 17.55 9.88 2.24
C ALA A 41 17.62 8.52 1.53
N LEU A 42 18.81 8.10 1.12
CA LEU A 42 19.04 6.81 0.46
C LEU A 42 19.80 5.87 1.40
N VAL A 43 19.49 4.58 1.32
CA VAL A 43 20.32 3.54 1.90
C VAL A 43 21.46 3.23 0.92
N GLY A 44 22.70 3.12 1.41
CA GLY A 44 23.90 2.99 0.59
C GLY A 44 23.98 1.72 -0.28
N SER A 45 23.08 0.76 -0.06
CA SER A 45 23.03 -0.50 -0.85
C SER A 45 21.60 -1.02 -0.95
N PRO A 46 21.29 -1.87 -1.94
CA PRO A 46 20.03 -2.62 -1.97
C PRO A 46 19.88 -3.47 -0.71
N TRP A 47 18.62 -3.66 -0.29
CA TRP A 47 18.30 -4.57 0.80
C TRP A 47 18.47 -6.02 0.35
N PRO A 48 19.23 -6.86 1.07
CA PRO A 48 19.50 -8.22 0.63
C PRO A 48 18.25 -9.09 0.72
N VAL A 49 17.98 -9.81 -0.37
CA VAL A 49 16.90 -10.79 -0.47
C VAL A 49 17.51 -12.11 -0.95
N SER A 50 17.17 -13.24 -0.33
CA SER A 50 17.68 -14.55 -0.74
C SER A 50 17.01 -15.04 -2.04
N ASP A 51 17.72 -15.84 -2.84
CA ASP A 51 17.23 -16.39 -4.12
C ASP A 51 15.93 -17.21 -4.01
N GLY A 52 15.65 -17.79 -2.83
CA GLY A 52 14.38 -18.49 -2.57
C GLY A 52 13.15 -17.60 -2.55
N VAL A 53 13.33 -16.27 -2.51
CA VAL A 53 12.23 -15.30 -2.40
C VAL A 53 11.39 -15.24 -3.67
N GLN A 54 11.95 -15.40 -4.87
CA GLN A 54 11.14 -15.33 -6.10
C GLN A 54 10.08 -16.41 -6.20
N LEU A 55 10.40 -17.65 -5.85
CA LEU A 55 9.40 -18.74 -5.77
C LEU A 55 8.37 -18.48 -4.66
N GLY A 56 8.83 -17.95 -3.54
CA GLY A 56 7.98 -17.50 -2.44
C GLY A 56 7.03 -16.37 -2.84
N GLU A 57 7.45 -15.43 -3.72
CA GLU A 57 6.65 -14.29 -4.16
C GLU A 57 5.45 -14.67 -5.02
N LEU A 58 5.58 -15.66 -5.91
CA LEU A 58 4.45 -16.15 -6.70
C LEU A 58 3.42 -16.87 -5.82
N ARG A 59 3.89 -17.67 -4.87
CA ARG A 59 3.00 -18.31 -3.88
C ARG A 59 2.27 -17.26 -3.04
N ARG A 60 3.00 -16.24 -2.61
CA ARG A 60 2.46 -15.12 -1.86
C ARG A 60 1.43 -14.32 -2.66
N LEU A 61 1.72 -14.03 -3.94
CA LEU A 61 0.77 -13.40 -4.85
C LEU A 61 -0.52 -14.21 -4.94
N SER A 62 -0.43 -15.52 -5.12
CA SER A 62 -1.59 -16.42 -5.15
C SER A 62 -2.40 -16.37 -3.85
N ALA A 63 -1.74 -16.35 -2.69
CA ALA A 63 -2.42 -16.25 -1.39
C ALA A 63 -3.16 -14.89 -1.24
N ILE A 64 -2.56 -13.78 -1.72
CA ILE A 64 -3.19 -12.46 -1.69
C ILE A 64 -4.39 -12.40 -2.66
N GLN A 65 -4.26 -12.97 -3.85
CA GLN A 65 -5.36 -13.04 -4.81
C GLN A 65 -6.53 -13.85 -4.24
N ASN A 66 -6.25 -15.00 -3.64
CA ASN A 66 -7.25 -15.81 -2.96
C ASN A 66 -7.90 -15.05 -1.77
N PHE A 67 -7.13 -14.28 -1.00
CA PHE A 67 -7.67 -13.38 0.00
C PHE A 67 -8.67 -12.38 -0.61
N PHE A 68 -8.33 -11.75 -1.73
CA PHE A 68 -9.24 -10.82 -2.42
C PHE A 68 -10.51 -11.52 -2.94
N GLU A 69 -10.39 -12.71 -3.52
CA GLU A 69 -11.54 -13.50 -3.99
C GLU A 69 -12.51 -13.83 -2.85
N ILE A 70 -11.99 -14.29 -1.72
CA ILE A 70 -12.82 -14.60 -0.55
C ILE A 70 -13.50 -13.35 -0.02
N CYS A 71 -12.77 -12.24 0.10
CA CYS A 71 -13.34 -10.96 0.53
C CYS A 71 -14.44 -10.48 -0.43
N LEU A 72 -14.24 -10.63 -1.74
CA LEU A 72 -15.22 -10.29 -2.75
C LEU A 72 -16.49 -11.12 -2.61
N ASN A 73 -16.35 -12.43 -2.42
CA ASN A 73 -17.49 -13.34 -2.21
C ASN A 73 -18.27 -12.97 -0.95
N ILE A 74 -17.58 -12.72 0.17
CA ILE A 74 -18.21 -12.28 1.42
C ILE A 74 -18.99 -10.97 1.21
N PHE A 75 -18.42 -10.03 0.47
CA PHE A 75 -19.05 -8.75 0.19
C PHE A 75 -20.28 -8.88 -0.72
N GLN A 76 -20.21 -9.70 -1.77
CA GLN A 76 -21.33 -9.98 -2.66
C GLN A 76 -22.51 -10.62 -1.92
N GLU A 77 -22.23 -11.61 -1.06
CA GLU A 77 -23.24 -12.24 -0.21
C GLU A 77 -23.89 -11.20 0.71
N ALA A 78 -23.12 -10.32 1.33
CA ALA A 78 -23.61 -9.30 2.25
C ALA A 78 -24.49 -8.24 1.57
N ILE A 79 -24.24 -7.94 0.29
CA ILE A 79 -25.06 -6.99 -0.49
C ILE A 79 -26.33 -7.64 -1.04
N GLY A 80 -26.25 -8.93 -1.39
CA GLY A 80 -27.33 -9.67 -2.06
C GLY A 80 -28.45 -10.14 -1.13
N THR A 81 -28.26 -10.10 0.17
CA THR A 81 -29.21 -10.62 1.15
C THR A 81 -29.85 -9.50 1.96
N ASP A 82 -31.17 -9.60 2.20
CA ASP A 82 -31.87 -8.85 3.25
C ASP A 82 -31.43 -9.28 4.66
N GLY A 83 -30.49 -10.24 4.72
CA GLY A 83 -29.91 -10.79 5.94
C GLY A 83 -28.89 -9.87 6.58
N ASP A 84 -28.19 -10.42 7.56
CA ASP A 84 -27.22 -9.75 8.42
C ASP A 84 -26.11 -9.02 7.65
N GLY A 85 -26.42 -7.84 7.11
CA GLY A 85 -25.52 -7.01 6.31
C GLY A 85 -24.35 -6.42 7.11
N TRP A 86 -23.85 -7.15 8.13
CA TRP A 86 -22.82 -6.65 9.03
C TRP A 86 -21.52 -6.28 8.29
N VAL A 87 -21.08 -7.07 7.29
CA VAL A 87 -19.89 -6.72 6.47
C VAL A 87 -20.15 -5.45 5.68
N ARG A 88 -21.33 -5.33 5.06
CA ARG A 88 -21.71 -4.11 4.36
C ARG A 88 -21.73 -2.91 5.30
N ASN A 89 -22.34 -3.05 6.47
CA ASN A 89 -22.40 -1.98 7.46
C ASN A 89 -20.99 -1.64 7.97
N LEU A 90 -20.16 -2.65 8.24
CA LEU A 90 -18.79 -2.48 8.67
C LEU A 90 -17.95 -1.66 7.66
N LEU A 91 -18.11 -1.96 6.36
CA LEU A 91 -17.39 -1.28 5.29
C LEU A 91 -17.98 0.10 4.93
N LEU A 92 -19.27 0.33 5.18
CA LEU A 92 -19.98 1.53 4.71
C LEU A 92 -20.42 2.48 5.82
N ASN A 93 -20.26 2.15 7.10
CA ASN A 93 -20.77 2.97 8.21
C ASN A 93 -20.34 4.44 8.13
N ASP A 94 -19.09 4.67 7.75
CA ASP A 94 -18.48 6.00 7.65
C ASP A 94 -18.40 6.49 6.18
N ALA A 95 -19.00 5.76 5.25
CA ALA A 95 -18.98 6.14 3.84
C ALA A 95 -19.90 7.33 3.57
N PRO A 96 -19.58 8.19 2.59
CA PRO A 96 -20.49 9.23 2.11
C PRO A 96 -21.86 8.68 1.68
N ALA A 97 -22.92 9.46 1.91
CA ALA A 97 -24.28 9.04 1.65
C ALA A 97 -24.49 8.58 0.19
N SER A 98 -23.92 9.31 -0.77
CA SER A 98 -23.98 8.97 -2.20
C SER A 98 -23.40 7.59 -2.50
N MET A 99 -22.29 7.23 -1.87
CA MET A 99 -21.70 5.92 -2.02
C MET A 99 -22.58 4.83 -1.40
N ARG A 100 -23.09 5.05 -0.20
CA ARG A 100 -24.01 4.10 0.44
C ARG A 100 -25.25 3.82 -0.40
N GLU A 101 -25.84 4.86 -1.00
CA GLU A 101 -26.98 4.73 -1.89
C GLU A 101 -26.70 3.86 -3.12
N GLU A 102 -25.54 4.04 -3.77
CA GLU A 102 -25.16 3.21 -4.92
C GLU A 102 -24.97 1.73 -4.53
N TYR A 103 -24.37 1.45 -3.40
CA TYR A 103 -24.23 0.08 -2.91
C TYR A 103 -25.58 -0.54 -2.53
N HIS A 104 -26.56 0.25 -2.04
CA HIS A 104 -27.91 -0.22 -1.80
C HIS A 104 -28.66 -0.54 -3.09
N ARG A 105 -28.37 0.15 -4.20
CA ARG A 105 -28.98 -0.11 -5.51
C ARG A 105 -28.45 -1.34 -6.21
N LYS A 106 -27.52 -2.08 -5.62
CA LYS A 106 -26.79 -3.19 -6.22
C LYS A 106 -25.88 -2.74 -7.38
N LEU A 107 -24.61 -2.93 -7.22
CA LEU A 107 -23.62 -2.61 -8.25
C LEU A 107 -23.79 -3.52 -9.48
N PRO A 108 -23.39 -3.06 -10.67
CA PRO A 108 -23.36 -3.91 -11.85
C PRO A 108 -22.39 -5.08 -11.66
N THR A 109 -22.70 -6.22 -12.28
CA THR A 109 -21.89 -7.45 -12.16
C THR A 109 -20.43 -7.21 -12.56
N GLU A 110 -20.22 -6.36 -13.55
CA GLU A 110 -18.91 -6.00 -14.08
C GLU A 110 -18.03 -5.22 -13.08
N ALA A 111 -18.62 -4.67 -12.03
CA ALA A 111 -17.89 -4.02 -10.93
C ALA A 111 -17.25 -5.03 -9.97
N TYR A 112 -17.72 -6.28 -9.96
CA TYR A 112 -17.22 -7.31 -9.05
C TYR A 112 -16.03 -8.05 -9.66
N THR A 113 -14.90 -7.34 -9.80
CA THR A 113 -13.63 -7.88 -10.26
C THR A 113 -12.54 -7.69 -9.21
N LEU A 114 -11.41 -8.36 -9.38
CA LEU A 114 -10.26 -8.20 -8.50
C LEU A 114 -9.41 -7.00 -8.91
N PRO A 115 -8.66 -6.40 -7.96
CA PRO A 115 -7.65 -5.39 -8.31
C PRO A 115 -6.53 -6.05 -9.13
N LEU A 116 -6.11 -5.41 -10.22
CA LEU A 116 -5.02 -5.91 -11.05
C LEU A 116 -3.65 -5.54 -10.47
N PHE A 117 -3.52 -4.31 -9.97
CA PHE A 117 -2.25 -3.81 -9.43
C PHE A 117 -2.45 -3.35 -8.00
N PHE A 118 -1.57 -3.79 -7.12
CA PHE A 118 -1.63 -3.43 -5.71
C PHE A 118 -0.25 -3.40 -5.07
N ARG A 119 -0.18 -2.82 -3.88
CA ARG A 119 0.99 -2.79 -3.03
C ARG A 119 0.65 -3.34 -1.66
N THR A 120 1.54 -4.18 -1.12
CA THR A 120 1.49 -4.55 0.30
C THR A 120 2.54 -3.77 1.06
N ASP A 121 2.20 -3.32 2.27
CA ASP A 121 3.15 -2.82 3.24
C ASP A 121 3.34 -3.88 4.33
N GLU A 122 4.59 -4.27 4.56
CA GLU A 122 4.97 -5.43 5.34
C GLU A 122 6.06 -5.11 6.35
N ALA A 123 6.09 -5.88 7.43
CA ALA A 123 7.23 -5.93 8.30
C ALA A 123 8.40 -6.64 7.62
N ALA A 124 9.62 -6.47 8.13
CA ALA A 124 10.80 -7.22 7.66
C ALA A 124 10.64 -8.73 7.82
N THR A 125 9.76 -9.20 8.70
CA THR A 125 9.36 -10.61 8.85
C THR A 125 8.52 -11.13 7.70
N GLY A 126 8.01 -10.25 6.84
CA GLY A 126 7.17 -10.58 5.70
C GLY A 126 5.67 -10.56 6.00
N GLN A 127 5.23 -10.23 7.20
CA GLN A 127 3.80 -10.13 7.50
C GLN A 127 3.22 -8.82 6.98
N ILE A 128 2.09 -8.92 6.27
CA ILE A 128 1.37 -7.79 5.67
C ILE A 128 0.51 -7.10 6.72
N PHE A 129 0.70 -5.81 6.93
CA PHE A 129 -0.10 -5.00 7.84
C PHE A 129 -0.93 -3.92 7.13
N GLU A 130 -0.75 -3.76 5.82
CA GLU A 130 -1.56 -2.89 4.96
C GLU A 130 -1.52 -3.37 3.52
N ILE A 131 -2.66 -3.29 2.83
CA ILE A 131 -2.76 -3.49 1.39
C ILE A 131 -3.31 -2.20 0.78
N GLN A 132 -2.66 -1.71 -0.25
CA GLN A 132 -3.07 -0.51 -0.97
C GLN A 132 -3.41 -0.86 -2.42
N CYS A 133 -4.62 -0.57 -2.81
CA CYS A 133 -5.11 -0.70 -4.18
C CYS A 133 -5.55 0.68 -4.68
N PRO A 134 -4.98 1.19 -5.77
CA PRO A 134 -3.98 0.59 -6.67
C PRO A 134 -2.52 0.69 -6.20
N GLY A 135 -2.25 1.16 -5.00
CA GLY A 135 -0.91 1.34 -4.45
C GLY A 135 -0.19 2.61 -4.97
N SER A 136 0.39 3.37 -4.05
CA SER A 136 1.24 4.52 -4.38
C SER A 136 2.72 4.13 -4.40
N GLY A 137 3.57 4.97 -5.03
CA GLY A 137 5.02 4.81 -5.00
C GLY A 137 5.63 4.03 -6.17
N TRP A 138 4.88 3.73 -7.22
CA TRP A 138 5.39 3.07 -8.45
C TRP A 138 6.55 3.83 -9.10
N GLY A 139 6.49 5.17 -9.13
CA GLY A 139 7.58 5.97 -9.66
C GLY A 139 8.84 5.90 -8.82
N ASP A 140 8.70 5.80 -7.48
CA ASP A 140 9.84 5.58 -6.58
C ASP A 140 10.48 4.22 -6.85
N LEU A 141 9.67 3.16 -7.04
CA LEU A 141 10.16 1.83 -7.38
C LEU A 141 11.00 1.86 -8.67
N ILE A 142 10.50 2.52 -9.72
CA ILE A 142 11.19 2.65 -11.00
C ILE A 142 12.52 3.39 -10.82
N LEU A 143 12.48 4.54 -10.16
CA LEU A 143 13.68 5.35 -9.94
C LEU A 143 14.75 4.58 -9.17
N LEU A 144 14.36 3.94 -8.06
CA LEU A 144 15.27 3.16 -7.23
C LEU A 144 15.82 1.94 -7.97
N SER A 145 14.98 1.23 -8.74
CA SER A 145 15.42 0.08 -9.54
C SER A 145 16.53 0.48 -10.51
N ARG A 146 16.35 1.57 -11.24
CA ARG A 146 17.34 2.09 -12.19
C ARG A 146 18.59 2.64 -11.52
N LEU A 147 18.41 3.35 -10.39
CA LEU A 147 19.53 3.90 -9.63
C LEU A 147 20.47 2.80 -9.16
N TYR A 148 19.92 1.75 -8.52
CA TYR A 148 20.71 0.67 -7.97
C TYR A 148 21.23 -0.28 -9.06
N ALA A 149 20.50 -0.51 -10.14
CA ALA A 149 21.02 -1.25 -11.29
C ALA A 149 22.24 -0.56 -11.94
N ALA A 150 22.21 0.77 -12.04
CA ALA A 150 23.32 1.55 -12.56
C ALA A 150 24.51 1.65 -11.59
N HIS A 151 24.28 1.48 -10.28
CA HIS A 151 25.29 1.60 -9.24
C HIS A 151 25.95 0.24 -8.90
N ASN A 152 25.19 -0.84 -9.00
CA ASN A 152 25.58 -2.21 -8.68
C ASN A 152 25.36 -3.13 -9.87
N GLU A 153 26.35 -3.21 -10.76
CA GLU A 153 26.31 -4.06 -11.96
C GLU A 153 26.11 -5.57 -11.66
N HIS A 154 26.32 -5.98 -10.39
CA HIS A 154 26.22 -7.38 -9.97
C HIS A 154 24.89 -7.75 -9.27
N VAL A 155 24.01 -6.80 -9.04
CA VAL A 155 22.71 -7.07 -8.41
C VAL A 155 21.62 -6.94 -9.46
N PRO A 156 21.05 -8.05 -9.94
CA PRO A 156 19.97 -7.98 -10.89
C PRO A 156 18.74 -7.35 -10.23
N VAL A 157 18.44 -6.13 -10.66
CA VAL A 157 17.22 -5.43 -10.28
C VAL A 157 16.30 -5.41 -11.50
N PRO A 158 15.16 -6.12 -11.48
CA PRO A 158 14.26 -6.15 -12.63
C PRO A 158 13.71 -4.74 -12.91
N ASP A 159 13.58 -4.38 -14.20
CA ASP A 159 12.88 -3.15 -14.56
C ASP A 159 11.37 -3.36 -14.38
N PRO A 160 10.73 -2.64 -13.44
CA PRO A 160 9.32 -2.82 -13.15
C PRO A 160 8.40 -2.35 -14.29
N ILE A 161 8.92 -1.53 -15.22
CA ILE A 161 8.12 -0.99 -16.34
C ILE A 161 7.77 -2.07 -17.33
N ASP A 162 8.75 -2.84 -17.79
CA ASP A 162 8.52 -3.91 -18.76
C ASP A 162 7.58 -4.98 -18.20
N ALA A 163 7.70 -5.26 -16.91
CA ALA A 163 6.82 -6.17 -16.22
C ALA A 163 5.39 -5.61 -16.17
N PHE A 164 5.24 -4.34 -15.77
CA PHE A 164 3.94 -3.67 -15.71
C PHE A 164 3.24 -3.63 -17.06
N VAL A 165 3.97 -3.22 -18.11
CA VAL A 165 3.39 -3.11 -19.47
C VAL A 165 2.95 -4.47 -19.99
N ARG A 166 3.76 -5.52 -19.79
CA ARG A 166 3.38 -6.88 -20.18
C ARG A 166 2.13 -7.36 -19.47
N ASP A 167 2.06 -7.22 -18.15
CA ASP A 167 0.87 -7.62 -17.37
C ASP A 167 -0.37 -6.84 -17.80
N LEU A 168 -0.22 -5.54 -18.08
CA LEU A 168 -1.31 -4.72 -18.57
C LEU A 168 -1.80 -5.20 -19.94
N GLN A 169 -0.90 -5.51 -20.88
CA GLN A 169 -1.23 -6.00 -22.22
C GLN A 169 -1.87 -7.39 -22.17
N ASP A 170 -1.39 -8.27 -21.28
CA ASP A 170 -1.93 -9.62 -21.11
C ASP A 170 -3.35 -9.61 -20.54
N CYS A 171 -3.62 -8.72 -19.55
CA CYS A 171 -4.93 -8.62 -18.89
C CYS A 171 -5.93 -7.76 -19.65
N VAL A 172 -5.45 -6.78 -20.39
CA VAL A 172 -6.25 -5.81 -21.15
C VAL A 172 -5.62 -5.63 -22.51
N PRO A 173 -5.80 -6.58 -23.46
CA PRO A 173 -5.22 -6.48 -24.80
C PRO A 173 -5.56 -5.16 -25.51
N GLU A 174 -6.71 -4.58 -25.18
CA GLU A 174 -7.13 -3.28 -25.69
C GLU A 174 -6.40 -2.09 -25.02
N ALA A 175 -5.59 -2.30 -24.01
CA ALA A 175 -4.80 -1.23 -23.36
C ALA A 175 -3.84 -0.54 -24.35
N ALA A 176 -3.47 -1.21 -25.43
CA ALA A 176 -2.76 -0.59 -26.56
C ALA A 176 -3.54 0.56 -27.22
N GLN A 177 -4.87 0.65 -27.00
CA GLN A 177 -5.73 1.69 -27.54
C GLN A 177 -5.88 2.92 -26.64
N GLY A 178 -5.50 2.81 -25.38
CA GLY A 178 -5.45 3.91 -24.44
C GLY A 178 -5.78 3.49 -22.99
N VAL A 179 -5.00 4.00 -22.06
CA VAL A 179 -5.26 3.89 -20.62
C VAL A 179 -5.62 5.27 -20.10
N MET A 180 -6.75 5.35 -19.42
CA MET A 180 -7.15 6.57 -18.75
C MET A 180 -6.57 6.58 -17.34
N HIS A 181 -5.90 7.66 -17.00
CA HIS A 181 -5.35 7.86 -15.67
C HIS A 181 -6.05 9.00 -14.96
N LEU A 182 -6.47 8.72 -13.73
CA LEU A 182 -6.95 9.72 -12.79
C LEU A 182 -5.73 10.27 -12.05
N LEU A 183 -5.28 11.45 -12.42
CA LEU A 183 -4.32 12.19 -11.63
C LEU A 183 -5.05 12.84 -10.45
N ASP A 184 -4.89 12.29 -9.28
CA ASP A 184 -5.05 13.09 -8.07
C ASP A 184 -3.80 13.97 -7.93
N ALA A 185 -3.98 15.27 -8.15
CA ALA A 185 -2.91 16.24 -8.02
C ALA A 185 -2.33 16.34 -6.60
N SER A 186 -2.99 15.75 -5.61
CA SER A 186 -2.60 15.79 -4.20
C SER A 186 -1.69 14.64 -3.78
N SER A 187 -1.70 13.50 -4.46
CA SER A 187 -0.95 12.30 -4.05
C SER A 187 0.37 12.16 -4.79
N ASN A 188 1.46 12.60 -4.18
CA ASN A 188 2.85 12.46 -4.65
C ASN A 188 3.01 12.64 -6.18
N PRO A 189 2.79 13.84 -6.70
CA PRO A 189 2.71 14.09 -8.15
C PRO A 189 3.99 13.71 -8.89
N ARG A 190 5.15 13.72 -8.21
CA ARG A 190 6.45 13.41 -8.83
C ARG A 190 6.61 11.94 -9.15
N SER A 191 6.29 11.07 -8.20
CA SER A 191 6.36 9.62 -8.39
C SER A 191 5.40 9.16 -9.48
N MET A 192 4.20 9.73 -9.51
CA MET A 192 3.21 9.43 -10.51
C MET A 192 3.60 9.97 -11.90
N GLN A 193 4.09 11.20 -11.99
CA GLN A 193 4.59 11.79 -13.25
C GLN A 193 5.74 10.96 -13.84
N LEU A 194 6.66 10.48 -12.99
CA LEU A 194 7.72 9.60 -13.44
C LEU A 194 7.16 8.31 -14.04
N PHE A 195 6.24 7.64 -13.33
CA PHE A 195 5.60 6.43 -13.82
C PHE A 195 4.90 6.65 -15.16
N LEU A 196 4.08 7.70 -15.30
CA LEU A 196 3.37 8.04 -16.52
C LEU A 196 4.32 8.29 -17.69
N ARG A 197 5.38 9.04 -17.45
CA ARG A 197 6.35 9.37 -18.48
C ARG A 197 7.10 8.14 -18.99
N GLU A 198 7.54 7.29 -18.08
CA GLU A 198 8.30 6.09 -18.41
C GLU A 198 7.47 5.05 -19.17
N THR A 199 6.18 4.99 -18.90
CA THR A 199 5.26 4.08 -19.60
C THR A 199 4.60 4.71 -20.85
N ALA A 200 4.74 6.02 -21.07
CA ALA A 200 4.07 6.77 -22.16
C ALA A 200 4.42 6.31 -23.58
N SER A 201 5.58 5.68 -23.80
CA SER A 201 5.95 5.12 -25.10
C SER A 201 5.15 3.87 -25.47
N GLN A 202 4.58 3.18 -24.48
CA GLN A 202 3.90 1.89 -24.64
C GLN A 202 2.41 1.96 -24.26
N VAL A 203 2.01 2.98 -23.47
CA VAL A 203 0.65 3.15 -22.97
C VAL A 203 0.22 4.60 -23.15
N ARG A 204 -0.97 4.83 -23.70
CA ARG A 204 -1.54 6.18 -23.82
C ARG A 204 -2.28 6.54 -22.53
N TYR A 205 -2.03 7.74 -22.03
CA TYR A 205 -2.69 8.28 -20.86
C TYR A 205 -3.61 9.45 -21.19
N TRP A 206 -4.77 9.48 -20.55
CA TRP A 206 -5.76 10.53 -20.70
C TRP A 206 -6.05 11.12 -19.33
N SER A 207 -6.13 12.43 -19.24
CA SER A 207 -6.60 13.09 -18.02
C SER A 207 -8.13 13.02 -17.96
N MET A 208 -8.65 12.66 -16.79
CA MET A 208 -10.09 12.61 -16.55
C MET A 208 -10.75 13.98 -16.43
N ALA A 209 -9.96 15.03 -16.21
CA ALA A 209 -10.45 16.42 -16.21
C ALA A 209 -10.84 16.90 -17.62
N SER A 210 -10.44 16.16 -18.68
CA SER A 210 -10.88 16.49 -20.04
C SER A 210 -12.21 15.81 -20.32
N ASP A 211 -13.20 16.57 -20.81
CA ASP A 211 -14.49 16.08 -21.35
C ASP A 211 -14.31 15.26 -22.65
N VAL A 212 -13.25 14.50 -22.74
CA VAL A 212 -13.00 13.64 -23.90
C VAL A 212 -14.05 12.53 -23.88
N SER A 213 -14.80 12.44 -24.96
CA SER A 213 -15.65 11.29 -25.22
C SER A 213 -14.78 10.04 -25.16
N TYR A 214 -15.15 9.10 -24.32
CA TYR A 214 -14.37 7.87 -24.04
C TYR A 214 -14.31 6.87 -25.20
N GLY A 215 -14.57 7.31 -26.41
CA GLY A 215 -14.48 6.49 -27.60
C GLY A 215 -13.11 5.87 -27.74
N GLY A 216 -12.99 4.57 -27.40
CA GLY A 216 -11.77 3.78 -27.52
C GLY A 216 -10.95 3.59 -26.26
N CYS A 217 -11.26 4.26 -25.14
CA CYS A 217 -10.57 4.01 -23.87
C CYS A 217 -11.33 2.95 -23.05
N ARG A 218 -10.74 1.79 -22.88
CA ARG A 218 -11.39 0.64 -22.22
C ARG A 218 -10.82 0.28 -20.85
N PHE A 219 -9.83 1.03 -20.39
CA PHE A 219 -9.17 0.75 -19.14
C PHE A 219 -8.94 2.02 -18.32
N ILE A 220 -9.28 1.97 -17.04
CA ILE A 220 -8.99 3.03 -16.11
C ILE A 220 -8.01 2.54 -15.08
N ARG A 221 -6.86 3.21 -15.04
CA ARG A 221 -6.00 3.16 -13.89
C ARG A 221 -6.55 4.14 -12.86
N GLY A 222 -7.08 3.58 -11.82
CA GLY A 222 -7.94 4.39 -11.01
C GLY A 222 -7.44 4.72 -9.65
N HIS A 223 -8.20 5.60 -9.12
CA HIS A 223 -8.28 5.90 -7.72
C HIS A 223 -8.99 4.77 -6.97
N SER A 224 -8.65 4.70 -5.72
CA SER A 224 -9.47 4.11 -4.69
C SER A 224 -10.92 4.59 -4.77
N ALA A 225 -11.84 3.83 -4.19
CA ALA A 225 -13.22 4.26 -4.02
C ALA A 225 -13.32 5.63 -3.34
N HIS A 226 -12.43 5.92 -2.38
CA HIS A 226 -12.29 7.22 -1.73
C HIS A 226 -11.98 8.36 -2.70
N GLY A 227 -11.03 8.17 -3.60
CA GLY A 227 -10.67 9.17 -4.61
C GLY A 227 -11.82 9.44 -5.58
N LEU A 228 -12.55 8.40 -6.00
CA LEU A 228 -13.70 8.55 -6.89
C LEU A 228 -14.83 9.36 -6.23
N VAL A 229 -15.04 9.17 -4.93
CA VAL A 229 -16.05 9.94 -4.19
C VAL A 229 -15.60 11.38 -4.01
N ALA A 230 -14.36 11.62 -3.64
CA ALA A 230 -13.82 12.97 -3.45
C ALA A 230 -13.97 13.84 -4.72
N GLU A 231 -13.90 13.22 -5.91
CA GLU A 231 -14.05 13.91 -7.20
C GLU A 231 -15.47 13.84 -7.78
N ASN A 232 -16.46 13.34 -7.03
CA ASN A 232 -17.85 13.12 -7.50
C ASN A 232 -17.96 12.24 -8.76
N LEU A 233 -17.03 11.30 -8.92
CA LEU A 233 -16.97 10.45 -10.11
C LEU A 233 -17.51 9.04 -9.88
N PHE A 234 -17.89 8.69 -8.65
CA PHE A 234 -18.24 7.32 -8.28
C PHE A 234 -19.41 6.78 -9.09
N SER A 235 -20.57 7.44 -9.07
CA SER A 235 -21.76 7.00 -9.80
C SER A 235 -21.55 6.97 -11.32
N ARG A 236 -20.84 7.95 -11.86
CA ARG A 236 -20.51 8.02 -13.29
C ARG A 236 -19.65 6.84 -13.71
N ARG A 237 -18.74 6.40 -12.85
CA ARG A 237 -17.87 5.25 -13.10
C ARG A 237 -18.63 3.94 -13.10
N LEU A 238 -19.51 3.76 -12.14
CA LEU A 238 -20.38 2.59 -12.09
C LEU A 238 -21.26 2.48 -13.33
N PHE A 239 -21.76 3.61 -13.83
CA PHE A 239 -22.55 3.63 -15.07
C PHE A 239 -21.76 3.12 -16.28
N TRP A 240 -20.51 3.52 -16.47
CA TRP A 240 -19.70 3.04 -17.59
C TRP A 240 -19.27 1.60 -17.41
N CYS A 241 -18.99 1.18 -16.18
CA CYS A 241 -18.72 -0.20 -15.86
C CYS A 241 -19.91 -1.09 -16.26
N ALA A 242 -21.13 -0.70 -15.89
CA ALA A 242 -22.36 -1.42 -16.23
C ALA A 242 -22.59 -1.57 -17.73
N LYS A 243 -22.05 -0.66 -18.54
CA LYS A 243 -22.10 -0.75 -20.01
C LYS A 243 -21.01 -1.60 -20.62
N GLY A 244 -20.09 -2.14 -19.82
CA GLY A 244 -18.91 -2.84 -20.31
C GLY A 244 -17.93 -1.96 -21.11
N GLU A 245 -18.09 -0.63 -21.03
CA GLU A 245 -17.27 0.34 -21.78
C GLU A 245 -15.92 0.58 -21.09
N LEU A 246 -15.79 0.22 -19.81
CA LEU A 246 -14.60 0.45 -19.00
C LEU A 246 -14.23 -0.76 -18.18
N LYS A 247 -12.94 -1.07 -18.19
CA LYS A 247 -12.29 -1.96 -17.23
C LYS A 247 -11.47 -1.13 -16.25
N PHE A 248 -11.35 -1.60 -15.02
CA PHE A 248 -10.61 -0.94 -13.96
C PHE A 248 -9.40 -1.78 -13.56
N ASP A 249 -8.27 -1.14 -13.25
CA ASP A 249 -7.20 -1.79 -12.50
C ASP A 249 -7.57 -1.96 -11.02
N LEU A 250 -8.38 -1.06 -10.51
CA LEU A 250 -9.05 -1.17 -9.23
C LEU A 250 -10.54 -1.01 -9.44
N PRO A 251 -11.34 -2.04 -9.24
CA PRO A 251 -12.80 -1.90 -9.31
C PRO A 251 -13.30 -0.92 -8.25
N PRO A 252 -14.43 -0.25 -8.49
CA PRO A 252 -14.99 0.75 -7.58
C PRO A 252 -15.65 0.09 -6.36
N LEU A 253 -14.92 -0.80 -5.69
CA LEU A 253 -15.36 -1.54 -4.50
C LEU A 253 -14.59 -1.06 -3.27
N VAL A 254 -15.33 -0.64 -2.25
CA VAL A 254 -14.73 -0.15 -0.99
C VAL A 254 -13.83 -1.18 -0.31
N LEU A 255 -14.15 -2.45 -0.46
CA LEU A 255 -13.44 -3.54 0.23
C LEU A 255 -11.94 -3.59 -0.07
N PHE A 256 -11.50 -3.15 -1.25
CA PHE A 256 -10.09 -3.20 -1.62
C PHE A 256 -9.26 -2.00 -1.14
N ASP A 257 -9.93 -0.98 -0.64
CA ASP A 257 -9.30 0.26 -0.19
C ASP A 257 -9.49 0.52 1.32
N GLN A 258 -10.15 -0.41 1.99
CA GLN A 258 -10.45 -0.32 3.42
C GLN A 258 -9.54 -1.21 4.25
N LYS A 259 -8.84 -0.61 5.22
CA LYS A 259 -8.00 -1.33 6.18
C LYS A 259 -8.77 -2.40 6.96
N ILE A 260 -10.06 -2.18 7.17
CA ILE A 260 -10.93 -3.10 7.91
C ILE A 260 -11.07 -4.47 7.25
N THR A 261 -10.86 -4.54 5.94
CA THR A 261 -10.88 -5.80 5.19
C THR A 261 -9.84 -6.80 5.71
N LEU A 262 -8.71 -6.29 6.23
CA LEU A 262 -7.67 -7.13 6.84
C LEU A 262 -8.13 -7.85 8.11
N ALA A 263 -9.22 -7.42 8.73
CA ALA A 263 -9.76 -8.07 9.91
C ALA A 263 -10.65 -9.30 9.57
N LEU A 264 -11.15 -9.42 8.35
CA LEU A 264 -12.06 -10.50 7.96
C LEU A 264 -11.46 -11.91 8.17
N PRO A 265 -10.16 -12.18 7.91
CA PRO A 265 -9.55 -13.48 8.15
C PRO A 265 -9.48 -13.89 9.63
N PHE A 266 -9.63 -12.95 10.55
CA PHE A 266 -9.50 -13.17 11.98
C PHE A 266 -10.83 -13.03 12.73
N HIS A 267 -11.87 -12.50 12.08
CA HIS A 267 -13.17 -12.28 12.67
C HIS A 267 -13.97 -13.60 12.79
N GLU A 268 -14.59 -13.85 13.94
CA GLU A 268 -15.31 -15.10 14.24
C GLU A 268 -16.34 -15.54 13.18
N ARG A 269 -17.00 -14.58 12.50
CA ARG A 269 -18.02 -14.87 11.49
C ARG A 269 -17.48 -15.24 10.11
N THR A 270 -16.19 -14.99 9.86
CA THR A 270 -15.62 -15.15 8.51
C THR A 270 -14.31 -15.91 8.47
N ARG A 271 -13.62 -16.08 9.61
CA ARG A 271 -12.29 -16.70 9.70
C ARG A 271 -12.23 -18.11 9.06
N ASP A 272 -13.30 -18.89 9.16
CA ASP A 272 -13.35 -20.26 8.65
C ASP A 272 -13.38 -20.32 7.10
N ARG A 273 -13.57 -19.19 6.43
CA ARG A 273 -13.51 -19.05 4.97
C ARG A 273 -12.08 -18.88 4.47
N PHE A 274 -11.15 -18.48 5.33
CA PHE A 274 -9.76 -18.20 4.98
C PHE A 274 -8.84 -19.35 5.40
N SER A 275 -7.89 -19.70 4.52
CA SER A 275 -6.87 -20.70 4.84
C SER A 275 -5.86 -20.20 5.89
N ASP A 276 -5.15 -21.15 6.51
CA ASP A 276 -4.04 -20.80 7.41
C ASP A 276 -2.96 -20.02 6.69
N GLU A 277 -2.65 -20.38 5.43
CA GLU A 277 -1.67 -19.67 4.61
C GLU A 277 -1.99 -18.16 4.46
N ILE A 278 -3.28 -17.81 4.28
CA ILE A 278 -3.69 -16.39 4.23
C ILE A 278 -3.50 -15.73 5.60
N ARG A 279 -3.85 -16.41 6.69
CA ARG A 279 -3.68 -15.86 8.04
C ARG A 279 -2.22 -15.69 8.43
N GLU A 280 -1.34 -16.57 7.98
CA GLU A 280 0.10 -16.51 8.25
C GLU A 280 0.80 -15.33 7.56
N ILE A 281 0.38 -14.97 6.35
CA ILE A 281 0.96 -13.83 5.64
C ILE A 281 0.43 -12.48 6.11
N LEU A 282 -0.68 -12.43 6.84
CA LEU A 282 -1.29 -11.21 7.36
C LEU A 282 -0.96 -11.02 8.84
N VAL A 283 -0.77 -9.78 9.25
CA VAL A 283 -0.76 -9.44 10.68
C VAL A 283 -2.16 -9.67 11.25
N HIS A 284 -2.24 -10.31 12.41
CA HIS A 284 -3.52 -10.41 13.12
C HIS A 284 -4.17 -9.03 13.22
N THR A 285 -5.41 -8.92 12.78
CA THR A 285 -6.12 -7.65 12.72
C THR A 285 -7.48 -7.82 13.38
N SER A 286 -7.72 -7.05 14.43
CA SER A 286 -8.98 -7.02 15.14
C SER A 286 -9.77 -5.76 14.83
N ILE A 287 -11.09 -5.85 14.87
CA ILE A 287 -11.98 -4.70 14.80
C ILE A 287 -12.13 -4.14 16.21
N ALA A 288 -11.86 -2.85 16.37
CA ALA A 288 -12.08 -2.16 17.62
C ALA A 288 -13.58 -2.03 17.91
N GLN A 289 -14.01 -2.44 19.08
CA GLN A 289 -15.34 -2.23 19.62
C GLN A 289 -15.33 -1.06 20.60
N GLU A 290 -16.48 -0.58 21.04
CA GLU A 290 -16.59 0.61 21.90
C GLU A 290 -15.79 0.48 23.19
N ASP A 291 -15.75 -0.72 23.78
CA ASP A 291 -15.11 -0.96 25.08
C ASP A 291 -13.79 -1.75 25.00
N GLY A 292 -13.37 -2.22 23.82
CA GLY A 292 -12.16 -3.03 23.70
C GLY A 292 -12.00 -3.74 22.38
N PHE A 293 -11.21 -4.80 22.38
CA PHE A 293 -10.91 -5.63 21.21
C PHE A 293 -10.50 -7.06 21.61
N PHE A 294 -10.53 -7.99 20.67
CA PHE A 294 -9.93 -9.31 20.85
C PHE A 294 -8.48 -9.29 20.38
N ASP A 295 -7.55 -9.76 21.21
CA ASP A 295 -6.14 -9.88 20.82
C ASP A 295 -5.89 -11.10 19.89
N GLU A 296 -4.64 -11.30 19.48
CA GLU A 296 -4.22 -12.40 18.60
C GLU A 296 -4.42 -13.80 19.20
N ASN A 297 -4.62 -13.88 20.51
CA ASN A 297 -4.93 -15.13 21.22
C ASN A 297 -6.44 -15.32 21.42
N GLY A 298 -7.27 -14.42 20.88
CA GLY A 298 -8.72 -14.42 21.06
C GLY A 298 -9.17 -13.97 22.46
N GLN A 299 -8.30 -13.33 23.24
CA GLN A 299 -8.63 -12.81 24.55
C GLN A 299 -9.18 -11.40 24.44
N TRP A 300 -10.27 -11.14 25.17
CA TRP A 300 -10.84 -9.79 25.25
C TRP A 300 -9.95 -8.85 26.06
N ARG A 301 -9.58 -7.72 25.46
CA ARG A 301 -8.84 -6.62 26.07
C ARG A 301 -9.75 -5.41 26.20
N SER A 302 -10.22 -5.10 27.40
CA SER A 302 -10.97 -3.86 27.59
C SER A 302 -10.04 -2.64 27.49
N PHE A 303 -10.50 -1.56 26.92
CA PHE A 303 -9.71 -0.33 26.80
C PHE A 303 -9.30 0.26 28.15
N ASP A 304 -10.15 0.11 29.17
CA ASP A 304 -9.85 0.61 30.51
C ASP A 304 -8.66 -0.16 31.12
N THR A 305 -8.69 -1.49 31.05
CA THR A 305 -7.58 -2.33 31.51
C THR A 305 -6.34 -2.09 30.65
N PHE A 306 -6.48 -2.11 29.31
CA PHE A 306 -5.38 -1.94 28.38
C PHE A 306 -4.61 -0.63 28.61
N SER A 307 -5.31 0.47 28.88
CA SER A 307 -4.69 1.77 29.13
C SER A 307 -3.81 1.83 30.38
N THR A 308 -3.92 0.86 31.29
CA THR A 308 -3.16 0.78 32.53
C THR A 308 -2.02 -0.23 32.51
N LEU A 309 -1.93 -1.04 31.45
CA LEU A 309 -0.85 -2.01 31.30
C LEU A 309 0.52 -1.34 31.17
N PRO A 310 1.62 -2.05 31.48
CA PRO A 310 2.98 -1.63 31.15
C PRO A 310 3.16 -1.40 29.64
N LEU A 311 4.14 -0.58 29.23
CA LEU A 311 4.37 -0.24 27.82
C LEU A 311 4.62 -1.48 26.95
N GLU A 312 5.36 -2.44 27.45
CA GLU A 312 5.69 -3.71 26.79
C GLU A 312 4.48 -4.58 26.48
N GLU A 313 3.38 -4.42 27.25
CA GLU A 313 2.12 -5.11 27.03
C GLU A 313 1.12 -4.32 26.15
N ARG A 314 1.43 -3.06 25.86
CA ARG A 314 0.63 -2.17 25.03
C ARG A 314 1.16 -2.04 23.60
N ARG A 315 1.95 -2.98 23.14
CA ARG A 315 2.56 -2.99 21.80
C ARG A 315 1.53 -3.34 20.71
N TYR A 316 0.60 -2.42 20.50
CA TYR A 316 -0.44 -2.48 19.48
C TYR A 316 -0.52 -1.16 18.73
N VAL A 317 -0.88 -1.27 17.45
CA VAL A 317 -1.11 -0.14 16.55
C VAL A 317 -2.60 -0.05 16.25
N PHE A 318 -3.18 1.10 16.53
CA PHE A 318 -4.56 1.44 16.25
C PHE A 318 -4.61 2.23 14.95
N LYS A 319 -5.44 1.81 14.00
CA LYS A 319 -5.54 2.45 12.69
C LYS A 319 -6.99 2.79 12.38
N TYR A 320 -7.22 4.06 12.06
CA TYR A 320 -8.51 4.47 11.51
C TYR A 320 -8.74 3.78 10.15
N ALA A 321 -9.91 3.21 9.98
CA ALA A 321 -10.26 2.39 8.82
C ALA A 321 -11.51 2.90 8.07
N GLY A 322 -11.84 4.18 8.22
CA GLY A 322 -12.99 4.82 7.61
C GLY A 322 -12.67 5.72 6.43
N PHE A 323 -13.61 6.58 6.05
CA PHE A 323 -13.57 7.43 4.85
C PHE A 323 -13.08 8.85 5.08
N ASP A 324 -12.82 9.27 6.30
CA ASP A 324 -12.31 10.61 6.58
C ASP A 324 -10.89 10.77 6.04
N THR A 325 -10.76 11.52 4.95
CA THR A 325 -9.47 11.75 4.27
C THR A 325 -8.47 12.51 5.14
N SER A 326 -8.94 13.20 6.19
CA SER A 326 -8.05 13.87 7.15
C SER A 326 -7.29 12.86 8.04
N GLU A 327 -7.81 11.65 8.22
CA GLU A 327 -7.21 10.60 9.05
C GLU A 327 -6.75 9.37 8.27
N ASN A 328 -7.35 9.07 7.12
CA ASN A 328 -7.13 7.82 6.40
C ASN A 328 -5.75 7.72 5.70
N TRP A 329 -5.06 8.85 5.48
CA TRP A 329 -3.81 8.91 4.72
C TRP A 329 -2.61 9.39 5.53
N GLY A 330 -1.42 8.89 5.17
CA GLY A 330 -0.15 9.41 5.67
C GLY A 330 0.05 9.24 7.17
N SER A 331 -0.38 8.12 7.72
CA SER A 331 -0.30 7.76 9.16
C SER A 331 -1.05 8.69 10.11
N ARG A 332 -1.83 9.65 9.62
CA ARG A 332 -2.57 10.61 10.47
C ARG A 332 -3.57 9.94 11.42
N GLY A 333 -4.21 8.86 10.97
CA GLY A 333 -5.11 8.04 11.79
C GLY A 333 -4.43 6.80 12.36
N VAL A 334 -3.12 6.84 12.64
CA VAL A 334 -2.37 5.75 13.27
C VAL A 334 -1.92 6.19 14.66
N ARG A 335 -2.10 5.34 15.66
CA ARG A 335 -1.70 5.57 17.05
C ARG A 335 -1.04 4.32 17.59
N CYS A 336 0.07 4.46 18.32
CA CYS A 336 0.72 3.36 19.00
C CYS A 336 0.28 3.29 20.46
N GLY A 337 0.02 2.08 20.95
CA GLY A 337 -0.31 1.86 22.37
C GLY A 337 0.83 2.26 23.32
N THR A 338 2.05 2.37 22.78
CA THR A 338 3.26 2.78 23.49
C THR A 338 3.49 4.30 23.51
N ASP A 339 2.70 5.11 22.79
CA ASP A 339 2.84 6.57 22.79
C ASP A 339 2.55 7.17 24.16
N ASP A 340 3.25 8.22 24.54
CA ASP A 340 3.12 8.88 25.85
C ASP A 340 1.71 9.44 26.08
N ASP A 341 1.07 9.97 25.06
CA ASP A 341 -0.27 10.53 25.07
C ASP A 341 -1.37 9.52 24.75
N PHE A 342 -1.04 8.24 24.61
CA PHE A 342 -1.95 7.19 24.16
C PHE A 342 -3.27 7.13 24.96
N ARG A 343 -3.24 7.39 26.27
CA ARG A 343 -4.47 7.43 27.09
C ARG A 343 -5.45 8.50 26.61
N GLN A 344 -4.94 9.63 26.14
CA GLN A 344 -5.79 10.69 25.59
C GLN A 344 -6.30 10.30 24.20
N GLU A 345 -5.44 9.73 23.38
CA GLU A 345 -5.80 9.23 22.05
C GLU A 345 -6.84 8.10 22.15
N LEU A 346 -6.71 7.19 23.09
CA LEU A 346 -7.68 6.11 23.31
C LEU A 346 -9.09 6.64 23.61
N LYS A 347 -9.21 7.75 24.38
CA LYS A 347 -10.50 8.40 24.60
C LYS A 347 -11.09 8.93 23.27
N ARG A 348 -10.27 9.51 22.41
CA ARG A 348 -10.68 10.00 21.09
C ARG A 348 -11.12 8.83 20.19
N ILE A 349 -10.37 7.72 20.20
CA ILE A 349 -10.71 6.50 19.48
C ILE A 349 -12.08 5.96 19.93
N ARG A 350 -12.32 5.83 21.24
CA ARG A 350 -13.63 5.40 21.78
C ARG A 350 -14.78 6.28 21.31
N ILE A 351 -14.63 7.60 21.39
CA ILE A 351 -15.62 8.56 20.89
C ILE A 351 -15.84 8.38 19.39
N SER A 352 -14.79 8.14 18.64
CA SER A 352 -14.84 7.90 17.19
C SER A 352 -15.65 6.63 16.88
N ILE A 353 -15.38 5.52 17.57
CA ILE A 353 -16.10 4.26 17.42
C ILE A 353 -17.59 4.43 17.78
N GLY A 354 -17.91 5.10 18.88
CA GLY A 354 -19.29 5.41 19.27
C GLY A 354 -20.05 6.28 18.25
N ARG A 355 -19.34 6.91 17.31
CA ARG A 355 -19.89 7.63 16.15
C ARG A 355 -19.89 6.79 14.86
N ASN A 356 -19.77 5.48 14.97
CA ASN A 356 -19.66 4.53 13.85
C ASN A 356 -18.45 4.75 12.94
N ARG A 357 -17.37 5.35 13.42
CA ARG A 357 -16.10 5.48 12.68
C ARG A 357 -15.23 4.26 12.98
N PRO A 358 -14.94 3.41 11.99
CA PRO A 358 -14.29 2.13 12.23
C PRO A 358 -12.78 2.30 12.53
N TRP A 359 -12.30 1.48 13.46
CA TRP A 359 -10.89 1.34 13.79
C TRP A 359 -10.49 -0.13 13.78
N ILE A 360 -9.28 -0.41 13.35
CA ILE A 360 -8.65 -1.72 13.48
C ILE A 360 -7.46 -1.64 14.43
N ILE A 361 -7.13 -2.79 15.00
CA ILE A 361 -6.04 -2.93 15.96
C ILE A 361 -5.16 -4.10 15.50
N GLN A 362 -3.86 -3.87 15.45
CA GLN A 362 -2.86 -4.86 15.07
C GLN A 362 -1.76 -4.91 16.13
N PRO A 363 -1.17 -6.09 16.44
CA PRO A 363 0.08 -6.14 17.19
C PRO A 363 1.15 -5.29 16.49
N GLU A 364 1.97 -4.62 17.27
CA GLU A 364 3.13 -3.92 16.75
C GLU A 364 4.20 -4.95 16.34
N ILE A 365 4.48 -5.03 15.04
CA ILE A 365 5.46 -5.95 14.44
C ILE A 365 6.67 -5.19 13.90
N SER A 366 7.17 -4.25 14.68
CA SER A 366 8.35 -3.49 14.28
C SER A 366 9.61 -4.35 14.27
N HIS A 367 10.45 -4.15 13.26
CA HIS A 367 11.77 -4.77 13.16
C HIS A 367 12.81 -3.70 12.93
N MET A 368 13.83 -3.68 13.77
CA MET A 368 14.96 -2.77 13.65
C MET A 368 16.17 -3.46 13.00
N ALA A 369 16.86 -2.74 12.15
CA ALA A 369 18.08 -3.19 11.52
C ALA A 369 19.08 -2.04 11.39
N ASN A 370 20.38 -2.38 11.39
CA ASN A 370 21.41 -1.42 11.07
C ASN A 370 21.46 -1.18 9.57
N VAL A 371 21.28 0.07 9.17
CA VAL A 371 21.34 0.52 7.78
C VAL A 371 22.36 1.64 7.62
N LEU A 372 22.95 1.71 6.44
CA LEU A 372 23.86 2.80 6.08
C LEU A 372 23.03 3.92 5.43
N VAL A 373 22.87 5.03 6.10
CA VAL A 373 22.06 6.16 5.66
C VAL A 373 22.93 7.23 5.03
N CYS A 374 22.58 7.63 3.81
CA CYS A 374 23.17 8.73 3.06
C CYS A 374 22.21 9.91 3.09
N ASN A 375 22.51 10.93 3.86
CA ASN A 375 21.71 12.14 3.97
C ASN A 375 22.20 13.22 3.01
N ARG A 376 21.27 13.93 2.34
CA ARG A 376 21.61 15.03 1.43
C ARG A 376 22.37 16.16 2.10
N ASN A 377 22.01 16.50 3.32
CA ASN A 377 22.59 17.62 4.05
C ASN A 377 23.98 17.32 4.63
N GLU A 378 24.39 16.05 4.59
CA GLU A 378 25.64 15.54 5.12
C GLU A 378 26.35 14.70 4.03
N ILE A 379 26.59 15.33 2.87
CA ILE A 379 27.03 14.66 1.62
C ILE A 379 28.26 13.77 1.80
N ASP A 380 29.14 14.12 2.75
CA ASP A 380 30.38 13.39 3.02
C ASP A 380 30.26 12.39 4.20
N GLN A 381 29.07 12.25 4.79
CA GLN A 381 28.88 11.39 5.95
C GLN A 381 27.84 10.32 5.67
N VAL A 382 28.30 9.07 5.58
CA VAL A 382 27.44 7.91 5.67
C VAL A 382 27.45 7.42 7.11
N LYS A 383 26.27 7.34 7.70
CA LYS A 383 26.10 6.92 9.08
C LYS A 383 25.47 5.52 9.13
N SER A 384 26.00 4.64 9.98
CA SER A 384 25.31 3.42 10.34
C SER A 384 24.33 3.75 11.44
N GLU A 385 23.06 3.55 11.17
CA GLU A 385 21.97 3.86 12.10
C GLU A 385 21.08 2.65 12.27
N GLU A 386 20.59 2.42 13.48
CA GLU A 386 19.56 1.43 13.74
C GLU A 386 18.19 2.05 13.39
N ARG A 387 17.47 1.41 12.48
CA ARG A 387 16.20 1.93 11.96
C ARG A 387 15.14 0.86 11.84
N TYR A 388 13.88 1.25 12.01
CA TYR A 388 12.72 0.42 11.72
C TYR A 388 12.53 0.22 10.24
N ILE A 389 12.28 -1.02 9.84
CA ILE A 389 12.21 -1.43 8.42
C ILE A 389 10.76 -1.73 8.04
N LYS A 390 10.36 -1.16 6.90
CA LYS A 390 9.13 -1.49 6.19
C LYS A 390 9.42 -1.90 4.77
N LEU A 391 8.80 -2.97 4.31
CA LEU A 391 8.84 -3.45 2.94
C LEU A 391 7.56 -3.04 2.22
N SER A 392 7.67 -2.35 1.10
CA SER A 392 6.55 -2.05 0.21
C SER A 392 6.72 -2.86 -1.06
N ARG A 393 5.93 -3.94 -1.21
CA ARG A 393 6.01 -4.86 -2.35
C ARG A 393 4.92 -4.56 -3.36
N PHE A 394 5.27 -4.60 -4.63
CA PHE A 394 4.39 -4.25 -5.74
C PHE A 394 4.08 -5.48 -6.57
N TYR A 395 2.79 -5.68 -6.81
CA TYR A 395 2.26 -6.84 -7.52
C TYR A 395 1.35 -6.44 -8.67
N GLY A 396 1.34 -7.27 -9.70
CA GLY A 396 0.36 -7.29 -10.76
C GLY A 396 -0.41 -8.60 -10.78
N PRO A 397 -1.21 -8.82 -11.83
CA PRO A 397 -2.08 -10.00 -11.90
C PRO A 397 -1.30 -11.33 -12.00
N SER A 398 -0.10 -11.32 -12.54
CA SER A 398 0.66 -12.56 -12.78
C SER A 398 2.06 -12.55 -12.19
N ARG A 399 2.52 -11.43 -11.62
CA ARG A 399 3.92 -11.31 -11.18
C ARG A 399 4.15 -10.29 -10.07
N TYR A 400 5.29 -10.44 -9.44
CA TYR A 400 5.90 -9.50 -8.54
C TYR A 400 6.79 -8.52 -9.31
N PHE A 401 6.70 -7.21 -9.03
CA PHE A 401 7.44 -6.16 -9.73
C PHE A 401 8.68 -5.69 -8.98
N GLY A 402 8.71 -5.87 -7.68
CA GLY A 402 9.81 -5.42 -6.85
C GLY A 402 9.35 -4.91 -5.49
N CYS A 403 10.32 -4.56 -4.64
CA CYS A 403 10.08 -4.09 -3.29
C CYS A 403 10.86 -2.80 -3.03
N LYS A 404 10.15 -1.74 -2.66
CA LYS A 404 10.76 -0.57 -2.04
C LYS A 404 10.90 -0.82 -0.55
N VAL A 405 12.11 -0.65 -0.03
CA VAL A 405 12.42 -0.77 1.39
C VAL A 405 12.53 0.62 2.00
N MET A 406 11.88 0.81 3.12
CA MET A 406 11.88 2.07 3.86
C MET A 406 12.46 1.84 5.25
N ALA A 407 13.32 2.75 5.69
CA ALA A 407 13.99 2.71 6.98
C ALA A 407 13.78 4.04 7.71
N SER A 408 13.20 4.03 8.90
CA SER A 408 12.85 5.21 9.70
C SER A 408 13.38 5.10 11.13
N SER A 409 13.67 6.23 11.77
CA SER A 409 13.90 6.26 13.22
C SER A 409 12.62 6.01 14.02
N ASP A 410 11.45 6.21 13.40
CA ASP A 410 10.14 6.02 14.00
C ASP A 410 9.59 4.61 13.71
N SER A 411 8.97 3.98 14.69
CA SER A 411 8.33 2.66 14.54
C SER A 411 7.17 2.68 13.55
N ILE A 412 6.49 3.82 13.39
CA ILE A 412 5.51 4.05 12.32
C ILE A 412 6.25 4.51 11.07
N VAL A 413 6.74 3.57 10.28
CA VAL A 413 7.48 3.88 9.06
C VAL A 413 6.57 4.40 7.96
N HIS A 414 6.70 5.67 7.63
CA HIS A 414 5.98 6.31 6.50
C HIS A 414 6.92 7.19 5.66
N GLY A 415 6.51 7.60 4.48
CA GLY A 415 7.35 8.30 3.51
C GLY A 415 7.61 9.79 3.79
N GLN A 416 7.75 10.19 5.06
CA GLN A 416 8.07 11.57 5.46
C GLN A 416 9.56 11.78 5.73
N SER A 417 9.94 12.95 6.26
CA SER A 417 11.27 13.55 6.26
C SER A 417 12.40 12.72 6.87
N ASP A 418 12.12 11.78 7.76
CA ASP A 418 13.15 10.95 8.41
C ASP A 418 13.19 9.50 7.89
N THR A 419 12.84 9.30 6.64
CA THR A 419 12.84 7.97 6.03
C THR A 419 13.94 7.87 4.99
N ALA A 420 14.81 6.86 5.14
CA ALA A 420 15.72 6.42 4.09
C ALA A 420 15.08 5.33 3.24
N VAL A 421 15.36 5.30 1.94
CA VAL A 421 14.79 4.32 1.02
C VAL A 421 15.85 3.58 0.22
N THR A 422 15.55 2.34 -0.11
CA THR A 422 16.30 1.49 -1.04
C THR A 422 15.36 0.54 -1.76
N ILE A 423 15.91 -0.35 -2.56
CA ILE A 423 15.20 -1.44 -3.20
C ILE A 423 15.68 -2.78 -2.65
N ALA A 424 14.80 -3.78 -2.64
CA ALA A 424 15.22 -5.15 -2.40
C ALA A 424 15.90 -5.73 -3.67
N GLY A 425 17.07 -6.31 -3.52
CA GLY A 425 17.83 -6.93 -4.60
C GLY A 425 18.25 -8.35 -4.22
N SER A 426 18.31 -9.26 -5.20
CA SER A 426 18.88 -10.59 -5.04
C SER A 426 20.41 -10.51 -5.15
N TYR A 427 21.13 -11.25 -4.31
CA TYR A 427 22.59 -11.38 -4.35
C TYR A 427 22.97 -12.77 -4.83
#